data_40f44ee9de18382ad763f7579e1e51cf
#
_entry.id   40f44ee9de18382ad763f7579e1e51cf
#
_cell.length_a   1.000
_cell.length_b   1.000
_cell.length_c   1.000
_cell.angle_alpha   90.00
_cell.angle_beta   90.00
_cell.angle_gamma   90.00
#
_symmetry.space_group_name_H-M   'P 1'
#
loop_
_entity.id
_entity.type
_entity.pdbx_description
1 polymer ?
#
loop_
_entity_poly.entity_id
_entity_poly.type
_entity_poly.pdbx_seq_one_letter_code
_entity_poly.pdbx_strand_id
1 'polypeptide(L)'
;MAGKIIVIEGTDCSGKETQSKRLEQELQKKRNCVRFSFPMYDTPTGKIVGDDFLGRNKESLFSEGAPKVDPKVVCLYYAADRKYNMPKIQEYLDQGYDVILDRYITSNLAYQGSKIRDKDERFDMYQWIDKLEYWLLGLPKPDMTIFLHVPYEKTAELLKTREIVDENEKSEDYLRQAEESYLELSELYNWKKIECVKDNELRSIDDIHQEIMQIIEES
;
A
#
# COMPACT_ATOMS: atom_id res chain seq x y z
N MET A 1 -26.33 -0.06 5.80
CA MET A 1 -25.34 0.97 5.41
C MET A 1 -24.29 0.25 4.58
N ALA A 2 -23.71 0.91 3.58
CA ALA A 2 -22.58 0.33 2.85
C ALA A 2 -21.40 0.11 3.82
N GLY A 3 -20.58 -0.91 3.55
CA GLY A 3 -19.37 -1.16 4.32
C GLY A 3 -18.33 -0.04 4.12
N LYS A 4 -17.34 0.03 5.01
CA LYS A 4 -16.22 0.99 4.93
C LYS A 4 -14.99 0.36 4.31
N ILE A 5 -14.18 1.17 3.62
CA ILE A 5 -12.85 0.78 3.13
C ILE A 5 -11.79 1.31 4.07
N ILE A 6 -11.02 0.40 4.67
CA ILE A 6 -9.90 0.70 5.55
C ILE A 6 -8.61 0.24 4.86
N VAL A 7 -7.71 1.16 4.58
CA VAL A 7 -6.43 0.85 3.94
C VAL A 7 -5.31 0.81 4.98
N ILE A 8 -4.50 -0.24 4.95
CA ILE A 8 -3.26 -0.34 5.72
C ILE A 8 -2.09 -0.11 4.76
N GLU A 9 -1.36 0.97 4.98
CA GLU A 9 -0.24 1.42 4.16
C GLU A 9 1.07 1.46 4.93
N GLY A 10 2.16 1.54 4.21
CA GLY A 10 3.50 1.68 4.75
C GLY A 10 4.58 1.19 3.77
N THR A 11 5.83 1.51 4.07
CA THR A 11 6.99 1.00 3.36
C THR A 11 7.13 -0.52 3.52
N ASP A 12 8.06 -1.12 2.81
CA ASP A 12 8.33 -2.56 2.98
C ASP A 12 8.83 -2.84 4.40
N CYS A 13 8.61 -4.04 4.89
CA CYS A 13 8.90 -4.45 6.28
C CYS A 13 8.15 -3.70 7.39
N SER A 14 7.18 -2.81 7.10
CA SER A 14 6.42 -2.08 8.12
C SER A 14 5.37 -2.92 8.87
N GLY A 15 5.22 -4.21 8.54
CA GLY A 15 4.28 -5.09 9.21
C GLY A 15 2.83 -4.99 8.72
N LYS A 16 2.56 -4.34 7.57
CA LYS A 16 1.22 -4.20 6.99
C LYS A 16 0.43 -5.51 6.91
N GLU A 17 1.04 -6.54 6.36
CA GLU A 17 0.38 -7.85 6.20
C GLU A 17 -0.03 -8.43 7.55
N THR A 18 0.86 -8.37 8.55
CA THR A 18 0.59 -8.85 9.91
C THR A 18 -0.55 -8.07 10.54
N GLN A 19 -0.49 -6.74 10.48
CA GLN A 19 -1.49 -5.88 11.11
C GLN A 19 -2.84 -5.94 10.40
N SER A 20 -2.88 -5.99 9.06
CA SER A 20 -4.13 -6.10 8.32
C SER A 20 -4.83 -7.46 8.55
N LYS A 21 -4.08 -8.56 8.68
CA LYS A 21 -4.62 -9.88 9.05
C LYS A 21 -5.17 -9.89 10.48
N ARG A 22 -4.46 -9.29 11.42
CA ARG A 22 -4.94 -9.19 12.82
C ARG A 22 -6.17 -8.32 12.93
N LEU A 23 -6.18 -7.19 12.20
CA LEU A 23 -7.34 -6.30 12.17
C LEU A 23 -8.59 -7.02 11.64
N GLU A 24 -8.46 -7.79 10.56
CA GLU A 24 -9.55 -8.62 10.05
C GLU A 24 -10.09 -9.56 11.13
N GLN A 25 -9.20 -10.32 11.80
CA GLN A 25 -9.60 -11.27 12.85
C GLN A 25 -10.32 -10.61 14.02
N GLU A 26 -9.86 -9.43 14.45
CA GLU A 26 -10.52 -8.70 15.56
C GLU A 26 -11.86 -8.10 15.13
N LEU A 27 -11.93 -7.51 13.94
CA LEU A 27 -13.20 -6.93 13.46
C LEU A 27 -14.25 -8.00 13.18
N GLN A 28 -13.87 -9.18 12.69
CA GLN A 28 -14.79 -10.30 12.45
C GLN A 28 -15.50 -10.80 13.73
N LYS A 29 -14.96 -10.53 14.91
CA LYS A 29 -15.64 -10.83 16.19
C LYS A 29 -16.81 -9.88 16.48
N LYS A 30 -16.83 -8.70 15.86
CA LYS A 30 -17.78 -7.60 16.15
C LYS A 30 -18.71 -7.30 14.96
N ARG A 31 -18.25 -7.51 13.71
CA ARG A 31 -18.96 -7.13 12.49
C ARG A 31 -18.45 -7.89 11.26
N ASN A 32 -19.22 -7.84 10.18
CA ASN A 32 -18.79 -8.43 8.92
C ASN A 32 -17.57 -7.67 8.38
N CYS A 33 -16.50 -8.38 8.11
CA CYS A 33 -15.25 -7.81 7.62
C CYS A 33 -14.53 -8.82 6.72
N VAL A 34 -13.86 -8.32 5.69
CA VAL A 34 -13.06 -9.11 4.76
C VAL A 34 -11.79 -8.34 4.39
N ARG A 35 -10.70 -9.07 4.17
CA ARG A 35 -9.41 -8.51 3.79
C ARG A 35 -9.03 -8.88 2.36
N PHE A 36 -8.49 -7.93 1.64
CA PHE A 36 -7.79 -8.13 0.36
C PHE A 36 -6.40 -7.49 0.42
N SER A 37 -5.53 -7.91 -0.49
CA SER A 37 -4.19 -7.33 -0.63
C SER A 37 -3.92 -7.04 -2.11
N PHE A 38 -3.38 -5.88 -2.42
CA PHE A 38 -2.97 -5.53 -3.77
C PHE A 38 -1.44 -5.52 -3.89
N PRO A 39 -0.89 -6.02 -5.01
CA PRO A 39 -1.57 -6.68 -6.14
C PRO A 39 -2.22 -8.01 -5.77
N MET A 40 -3.33 -8.36 -6.44
CA MET A 40 -3.98 -9.66 -6.25
C MET A 40 -3.31 -10.73 -7.13
N TYR A 41 -2.17 -11.22 -6.72
CA TYR A 41 -1.29 -12.10 -7.50
C TYR A 41 -1.93 -13.38 -8.03
N ASP A 42 -3.04 -13.82 -7.44
CA ASP A 42 -3.77 -15.02 -7.89
C ASP A 42 -4.72 -14.75 -9.05
N THR A 43 -4.93 -13.48 -9.42
CA THR A 43 -5.80 -13.06 -10.53
C THR A 43 -5.01 -12.87 -11.83
N PRO A 44 -5.67 -12.84 -13.00
CA PRO A 44 -4.98 -12.62 -14.26
C PRO A 44 -4.14 -11.33 -14.31
N THR A 45 -4.70 -10.22 -13.81
CA THR A 45 -4.02 -8.92 -13.79
C THR A 45 -2.92 -8.87 -12.72
N GLY A 46 -3.14 -9.46 -11.57
CA GLY A 46 -2.13 -9.58 -10.53
C GLY A 46 -0.94 -10.44 -10.93
N LYS A 47 -1.16 -11.48 -11.77
CA LYS A 47 -0.07 -12.27 -12.37
C LYS A 47 0.77 -11.43 -13.33
N ILE A 48 0.15 -10.58 -14.15
CA ILE A 48 0.89 -9.65 -15.01
C ILE A 48 1.78 -8.75 -14.17
N VAL A 49 1.25 -8.19 -13.08
CA VAL A 49 2.05 -7.36 -12.17
C VAL A 49 3.15 -8.18 -11.49
N GLY A 50 2.82 -9.34 -10.94
CA GLY A 50 3.75 -10.16 -10.17
C GLY A 50 4.82 -10.83 -11.03
N ASP A 51 4.41 -11.50 -12.09
CA ASP A 51 5.30 -12.37 -12.87
C ASP A 51 5.97 -11.61 -14.02
N ASP A 52 5.17 -10.85 -14.79
CA ASP A 52 5.68 -10.20 -16.00
C ASP A 52 6.41 -8.88 -15.68
N PHE A 53 5.92 -8.12 -14.69
CA PHE A 53 6.51 -6.84 -14.32
C PHE A 53 7.54 -6.98 -13.18
N LEU A 54 7.19 -7.59 -12.04
CA LEU A 54 8.08 -7.68 -10.87
C LEU A 54 9.03 -8.90 -10.91
N GLY A 55 8.83 -9.85 -11.81
CA GLY A 55 9.70 -11.02 -11.92
C GLY A 55 9.63 -11.99 -10.74
N ARG A 56 8.47 -12.14 -10.09
CA ARG A 56 8.34 -12.95 -8.87
C ARG A 56 8.53 -14.45 -9.08
N ASN A 57 7.95 -14.99 -10.15
CA ASN A 57 7.98 -16.45 -10.45
C ASN A 57 8.74 -16.77 -11.74
N LYS A 58 9.14 -15.75 -12.49
CA LYS A 58 9.93 -15.84 -13.72
C LYS A 58 10.68 -14.54 -13.93
N GLU A 59 11.61 -14.49 -14.87
CA GLU A 59 12.29 -13.26 -15.24
C GLU A 59 11.30 -12.18 -15.73
N SER A 60 11.51 -10.94 -15.26
CA SER A 60 10.69 -9.79 -15.69
C SER A 60 10.84 -9.56 -17.21
N LEU A 61 9.74 -9.18 -17.85
CA LEU A 61 9.76 -8.75 -19.25
C LEU A 61 10.39 -7.37 -19.46
N PHE A 62 10.59 -6.61 -18.38
CA PHE A 62 11.17 -5.27 -18.39
C PHE A 62 12.66 -5.35 -18.08
N SER A 63 13.50 -5.42 -19.13
CA SER A 63 14.94 -5.58 -19.02
C SER A 63 15.65 -4.43 -18.30
N GLU A 64 15.06 -3.23 -18.27
CA GLU A 64 15.53 -2.07 -17.53
C GLU A 64 15.35 -2.17 -16.01
N GLY A 65 14.55 -3.13 -15.55
CA GLY A 65 14.16 -3.31 -14.16
C GLY A 65 13.01 -2.39 -13.74
N ALA A 66 12.13 -2.89 -12.87
CA ALA A 66 10.92 -2.21 -12.42
C ALA A 66 11.12 -0.76 -11.91
N PRO A 67 12.23 -0.41 -11.20
CA PRO A 67 12.46 0.97 -10.74
C PRO A 67 12.63 1.98 -11.87
N LYS A 68 13.15 1.54 -13.04
CA LYS A 68 13.47 2.41 -14.17
C LYS A 68 12.35 2.56 -15.17
N VAL A 69 11.30 1.73 -15.07
CA VAL A 69 10.12 1.87 -15.92
C VAL A 69 9.41 3.17 -15.61
N ASP A 70 8.93 3.85 -16.67
CA ASP A 70 8.18 5.10 -16.54
C ASP A 70 7.08 4.98 -15.48
N PRO A 71 7.00 5.91 -14.50
CA PRO A 71 6.06 5.81 -13.39
C PRO A 71 4.60 5.75 -13.83
N LYS A 72 4.22 6.41 -14.93
CA LYS A 72 2.85 6.35 -15.45
C LYS A 72 2.53 4.98 -16.04
N VAL A 73 3.48 4.34 -16.72
CA VAL A 73 3.33 2.96 -17.21
C VAL A 73 3.12 2.01 -16.04
N VAL A 74 3.94 2.12 -15.00
CA VAL A 74 3.80 1.30 -13.79
C VAL A 74 2.43 1.50 -13.14
N CYS A 75 1.98 2.75 -13.00
CA CYS A 75 0.65 3.07 -12.47
C CYS A 75 -0.46 2.35 -13.23
N LEU A 76 -0.38 2.29 -14.56
CA LEU A 76 -1.41 1.64 -15.38
C LEU A 76 -1.51 0.14 -15.11
N TYR A 77 -0.40 -0.57 -14.91
CA TYR A 77 -0.42 -1.99 -14.54
C TYR A 77 -1.11 -2.21 -13.19
N TYR A 78 -0.74 -1.45 -12.17
CA TYR A 78 -1.36 -1.57 -10.84
C TYR A 78 -2.81 -1.09 -10.83
N ALA A 79 -3.15 -0.07 -11.60
CA ALA A 79 -4.51 0.42 -11.75
C ALA A 79 -5.40 -0.61 -12.47
N ALA A 80 -4.87 -1.31 -13.48
CA ALA A 80 -5.58 -2.39 -14.15
C ALA A 80 -5.91 -3.54 -13.19
N ASP A 81 -4.97 -3.91 -12.30
CA ASP A 81 -5.21 -4.95 -11.30
C ASP A 81 -6.31 -4.53 -10.31
N ARG A 82 -6.27 -3.30 -9.80
CA ARG A 82 -7.33 -2.79 -8.93
C ARG A 82 -8.69 -2.74 -9.64
N LYS A 83 -8.72 -2.22 -10.86
CA LYS A 83 -9.98 -2.11 -11.61
C LYS A 83 -10.59 -3.46 -11.93
N TYR A 84 -9.77 -4.44 -12.30
CA TYR A 84 -10.22 -5.80 -12.59
C TYR A 84 -10.85 -6.48 -11.37
N ASN A 85 -10.27 -6.28 -10.20
CA ASN A 85 -10.69 -6.94 -8.97
C ASN A 85 -11.75 -6.17 -8.16
N MET A 86 -11.97 -4.89 -8.48
CA MET A 86 -12.90 -4.04 -7.75
C MET A 86 -14.35 -4.55 -7.72
N PRO A 87 -14.92 -5.15 -8.77
CA PRO A 87 -16.29 -5.67 -8.70
C PRO A 87 -16.51 -6.66 -7.56
N LYS A 88 -15.53 -7.53 -7.29
CA LYS A 88 -15.59 -8.47 -6.16
C LYS A 88 -15.56 -7.75 -4.81
N ILE A 89 -14.78 -6.71 -4.68
CA ILE A 89 -14.70 -5.89 -3.46
C ILE A 89 -16.01 -5.12 -3.26
N GLN A 90 -16.56 -4.57 -4.35
CA GLN A 90 -17.83 -3.83 -4.31
C GLN A 90 -19.00 -4.70 -3.84
N GLU A 91 -19.05 -5.98 -4.23
CA GLU A 91 -20.07 -6.91 -3.74
C GLU A 91 -20.07 -7.04 -2.21
N TYR A 92 -18.90 -7.07 -1.56
CA TYR A 92 -18.80 -7.08 -0.10
C TYR A 92 -19.24 -5.75 0.53
N LEU A 93 -18.82 -4.63 -0.04
CA LEU A 93 -19.23 -3.29 0.42
C LEU A 93 -20.74 -3.11 0.34
N ASP A 94 -21.36 -3.55 -0.75
CA ASP A 94 -22.83 -3.47 -0.96
C ASP A 94 -23.60 -4.35 0.03
N GLN A 95 -23.00 -5.46 0.47
CA GLN A 95 -23.55 -6.33 1.52
C GLN A 95 -23.28 -5.78 2.95
N GLY A 96 -22.61 -4.64 3.08
CA GLY A 96 -22.32 -4.01 4.36
C GLY A 96 -21.11 -4.58 5.10
N TYR A 97 -20.23 -5.31 4.40
CA TYR A 97 -18.94 -5.73 4.95
C TYR A 97 -17.95 -4.57 4.97
N ASP A 98 -17.25 -4.38 6.06
CA ASP A 98 -16.03 -3.57 6.02
C ASP A 98 -14.93 -4.30 5.25
N VAL A 99 -14.22 -3.57 4.42
CA VAL A 99 -13.14 -4.09 3.58
C VAL A 99 -11.81 -3.52 4.02
N ILE A 100 -10.91 -4.38 4.46
CA ILE A 100 -9.51 -4.03 4.76
C ILE A 100 -8.69 -4.27 3.51
N LEU A 101 -7.96 -3.26 3.09
CA LEU A 101 -7.02 -3.34 1.96
C LEU A 101 -5.58 -3.21 2.47
N ASP A 102 -4.80 -4.26 2.29
CA ASP A 102 -3.34 -4.21 2.42
C ASP A 102 -2.76 -3.70 1.12
N ARG A 103 -2.36 -2.42 1.09
CA ARG A 103 -2.06 -1.60 -0.08
C ARG A 103 -3.29 -1.28 -0.94
N TYR A 104 -3.27 -0.06 -1.50
CA TYR A 104 -4.29 0.40 -2.43
C TYR A 104 -3.69 1.42 -3.42
N ILE A 105 -4.48 2.37 -3.89
CA ILE A 105 -4.05 3.48 -4.77
C ILE A 105 -2.93 4.29 -4.12
N THR A 106 -3.01 4.44 -2.80
CA THR A 106 -2.04 5.11 -1.94
C THR A 106 -0.60 4.59 -2.12
N SER A 107 -0.43 3.29 -2.36
CA SER A 107 0.88 2.73 -2.73
C SER A 107 1.40 3.25 -4.09
N ASN A 108 0.52 3.41 -5.09
CA ASN A 108 0.91 4.00 -6.37
C ASN A 108 1.36 5.45 -6.20
N LEU A 109 0.60 6.24 -5.43
CA LEU A 109 0.99 7.62 -5.09
C LEU A 109 2.40 7.65 -4.49
N ALA A 110 2.64 6.85 -3.45
CA ALA A 110 3.93 6.85 -2.74
C ALA A 110 5.09 6.38 -3.63
N TYR A 111 4.99 5.18 -4.20
CA TYR A 111 6.10 4.58 -4.94
C TYR A 111 6.38 5.21 -6.30
N GLN A 112 5.35 5.65 -7.02
CA GLN A 112 5.58 6.29 -8.32
C GLN A 112 5.91 7.78 -8.16
N GLY A 113 5.33 8.43 -7.16
CA GLY A 113 5.70 9.81 -6.80
C GLY A 113 7.15 9.90 -6.34
N SER A 114 7.64 8.94 -5.56
CA SER A 114 9.02 8.93 -5.06
C SER A 114 10.09 8.93 -6.17
N LYS A 115 9.75 8.49 -7.38
CA LYS A 115 10.64 8.53 -8.54
C LYS A 115 10.86 9.95 -9.08
N ILE A 116 10.06 10.93 -8.67
CA ILE A 116 10.09 12.31 -9.15
C ILE A 116 10.67 13.20 -8.05
N ARG A 117 11.84 13.79 -8.31
CA ARG A 117 12.57 14.59 -7.31
C ARG A 117 12.03 16.00 -7.15
N ASP A 118 11.57 16.61 -8.24
CA ASP A 118 10.94 17.91 -8.20
C ASP A 118 9.58 17.84 -7.52
N LYS A 119 9.33 18.72 -6.56
CA LYS A 119 8.11 18.69 -5.75
C LYS A 119 6.85 19.04 -6.53
N ASP A 120 6.94 19.98 -7.45
CA ASP A 120 5.79 20.42 -8.23
C ASP A 120 5.41 19.33 -9.25
N GLU A 121 6.40 18.74 -9.93
CA GLU A 121 6.19 17.61 -10.84
C GLU A 121 5.66 16.37 -10.09
N ARG A 122 6.14 16.13 -8.85
CA ARG A 122 5.65 15.04 -8.01
C ARG A 122 4.20 15.26 -7.60
N PHE A 123 3.83 16.49 -7.25
CA PHE A 123 2.46 16.83 -6.95
C PHE A 123 1.54 16.66 -8.16
N ASP A 124 1.99 17.06 -9.36
CA ASP A 124 1.27 16.82 -10.61
C ASP A 124 1.08 15.33 -10.87
N MET A 125 2.07 14.50 -10.52
CA MET A 125 1.94 13.04 -10.60
C MET A 125 0.89 12.50 -9.63
N TYR A 126 0.83 13.00 -8.40
CA TYR A 126 -0.23 12.63 -7.45
C TYR A 126 -1.61 12.96 -7.99
N GLN A 127 -1.80 14.16 -8.53
CA GLN A 127 -3.05 14.56 -9.15
C GLN A 127 -3.41 13.69 -10.36
N TRP A 128 -2.42 13.32 -11.17
CA TRP A 128 -2.62 12.45 -12.31
C TRP A 128 -3.10 11.05 -11.88
N ILE A 129 -2.50 10.47 -10.84
CA ILE A 129 -2.90 9.17 -10.28
C ILE A 129 -4.31 9.25 -9.70
N ASP A 130 -4.62 10.26 -8.91
CA ASP A 130 -5.95 10.50 -8.35
C ASP A 130 -7.02 10.58 -9.46
N LYS A 131 -6.72 11.35 -10.51
CA LYS A 131 -7.61 11.47 -11.66
C LYS A 131 -7.78 10.15 -12.39
N LEU A 132 -6.70 9.41 -12.63
CA LEU A 132 -6.75 8.11 -13.28
C LEU A 132 -7.62 7.14 -12.47
N GLU A 133 -7.30 6.95 -11.21
CA GLU A 133 -7.86 5.84 -10.44
C GLU A 133 -9.24 6.17 -9.83
N TYR A 134 -9.39 7.31 -9.19
CA TYR A 134 -10.66 7.65 -8.57
C TYR A 134 -11.69 8.19 -9.56
N TRP A 135 -11.25 8.97 -10.55
CA TRP A 135 -12.19 9.65 -11.42
C TRP A 135 -12.44 8.92 -12.74
N LEU A 136 -11.39 8.53 -13.48
CA LEU A 136 -11.54 7.85 -14.78
C LEU A 136 -11.91 6.37 -14.63
N LEU A 137 -11.29 5.65 -13.69
CA LEU A 137 -11.59 4.25 -13.41
C LEU A 137 -12.75 4.07 -12.42
N GLY A 138 -13.15 5.13 -11.70
CA GLY A 138 -14.24 5.11 -10.73
C GLY A 138 -13.98 4.18 -9.55
N LEU A 139 -12.73 4.06 -9.11
CA LEU A 139 -12.40 3.29 -7.92
C LEU A 139 -12.84 4.06 -6.66
N PRO A 140 -13.39 3.40 -5.64
CA PRO A 140 -13.84 4.07 -4.43
C PRO A 140 -12.66 4.66 -3.64
N LYS A 141 -12.89 5.81 -3.02
CA LYS A 141 -11.94 6.38 -2.06
C LYS A 141 -12.02 5.60 -0.75
N PRO A 142 -10.89 5.39 -0.05
CA PRO A 142 -10.92 4.81 1.28
C PRO A 142 -11.60 5.75 2.28
N ASP A 143 -12.35 5.19 3.22
CA ASP A 143 -12.91 5.93 4.36
C ASP A 143 -11.80 6.27 5.36
N MET A 144 -10.78 5.42 5.43
CA MET A 144 -9.62 5.59 6.30
C MET A 144 -8.37 4.96 5.68
N THR A 145 -7.24 5.66 5.82
CA THR A 145 -5.91 5.10 5.54
C THR A 145 -5.07 5.18 6.82
N ILE A 146 -4.54 4.04 7.25
CA ILE A 146 -3.61 3.93 8.38
C ILE A 146 -2.22 3.66 7.80
N PHE A 147 -1.30 4.57 8.08
CA PHE A 147 0.08 4.51 7.62
C PHE A 147 1.00 4.01 8.73
N LEU A 148 1.57 2.84 8.55
CA LEU A 148 2.56 2.25 9.45
C LEU A 148 3.95 2.78 9.07
N HIS A 149 4.43 3.75 9.81
CA HIS A 149 5.72 4.39 9.56
C HIS A 149 6.86 3.62 10.23
N VAL A 150 7.80 3.17 9.40
CA VAL A 150 9.11 2.64 9.82
C VAL A 150 10.16 3.45 9.07
N PRO A 151 11.09 4.14 9.75
CA PRO A 151 12.18 4.88 9.10
C PRO A 151 13.01 4.00 8.17
N TYR A 152 13.50 4.58 7.06
CA TYR A 152 14.20 3.82 6.03
C TYR A 152 15.45 3.10 6.55
N GLU A 153 16.15 3.68 7.53
CA GLU A 153 17.31 3.05 8.17
C GLU A 153 16.91 1.71 8.81
N LYS A 154 15.77 1.70 9.51
CA LYS A 154 15.26 0.48 10.15
C LYS A 154 14.72 -0.49 9.13
N THR A 155 14.04 0.00 8.09
CA THR A 155 13.61 -0.82 6.94
C THR A 155 14.82 -1.50 6.28
N ALA A 156 15.91 -0.77 6.03
CA ALA A 156 17.14 -1.31 5.44
C ALA A 156 17.81 -2.38 6.33
N GLU A 157 17.76 -2.22 7.66
CA GLU A 157 18.22 -3.25 8.60
C GLU A 157 17.37 -4.52 8.50
N LEU A 158 16.05 -4.39 8.46
CA LEU A 158 15.12 -5.51 8.38
C LEU A 158 15.21 -6.26 7.06
N LEU A 159 15.44 -5.57 5.95
CA LEU A 159 15.62 -6.17 4.63
C LEU A 159 16.85 -7.07 4.56
N LYS A 160 17.93 -6.74 5.29
CA LYS A 160 19.14 -7.58 5.36
C LYS A 160 18.88 -8.96 5.97
N THR A 161 17.80 -9.12 6.73
CA THR A 161 17.44 -10.40 7.36
C THR A 161 16.49 -11.26 6.50
N ARG A 162 16.03 -10.75 5.34
CA ARG A 162 15.16 -11.47 4.42
C ARG A 162 15.96 -12.31 3.42
N GLU A 163 15.46 -13.51 3.11
CA GLU A 163 16.05 -14.39 2.10
C GLU A 163 15.78 -13.90 0.66
N ILE A 164 14.68 -13.21 0.45
CA ILE A 164 14.26 -12.68 -0.87
C ILE A 164 14.06 -11.18 -0.74
N VAL A 165 14.89 -10.42 -1.45
CA VAL A 165 14.83 -8.96 -1.56
C VAL A 165 14.65 -8.63 -3.03
N ASP A 166 13.61 -7.87 -3.39
CA ASP A 166 13.41 -7.44 -4.77
C ASP A 166 14.40 -6.34 -5.20
N GLU A 167 14.45 -6.02 -6.50
CA GLU A 167 15.40 -5.05 -7.02
C GLU A 167 15.17 -3.62 -6.48
N ASN A 168 13.94 -3.27 -6.15
CA ASN A 168 13.58 -1.98 -5.58
C ASN A 168 14.12 -1.85 -4.14
N GLU A 169 14.01 -2.94 -3.37
CA GLU A 169 14.40 -2.99 -1.96
C GLU A 169 15.92 -2.92 -1.75
N LYS A 170 16.74 -3.11 -2.79
CA LYS A 170 18.22 -3.07 -2.71
C LYS A 170 18.79 -1.66 -2.69
N SER A 171 18.01 -0.64 -3.04
CA SER A 171 18.49 0.74 -3.14
C SER A 171 18.10 1.56 -1.90
N GLU A 172 19.09 1.95 -1.09
CA GLU A 172 18.84 2.84 0.07
C GLU A 172 18.23 4.19 -0.37
N ASP A 173 18.66 4.72 -1.50
CA ASP A 173 18.11 5.97 -2.07
C ASP A 173 16.62 5.83 -2.41
N TYR A 174 16.23 4.67 -2.94
CA TYR A 174 14.83 4.36 -3.21
C TYR A 174 13.99 4.23 -1.93
N LEU A 175 14.51 3.54 -0.91
CA LEU A 175 13.81 3.38 0.36
C LEU A 175 13.59 4.74 1.05
N ARG A 176 14.60 5.61 1.04
CA ARG A 176 14.49 6.97 1.56
C ARG A 176 13.44 7.79 0.82
N GLN A 177 13.49 7.78 -0.51
CA GLN A 177 12.52 8.52 -1.33
C GLN A 177 11.10 8.00 -1.14
N ALA A 178 10.92 6.69 -1.01
CA ALA A 178 9.62 6.11 -0.73
C ALA A 178 9.09 6.57 0.63
N GLU A 179 9.91 6.57 1.67
CA GLU A 179 9.53 7.09 3.00
C GLU A 179 9.14 8.57 2.93
N GLU A 180 9.98 9.42 2.30
CA GLU A 180 9.69 10.85 2.13
C GLU A 180 8.33 11.07 1.45
N SER A 181 8.05 10.30 0.40
CA SER A 181 6.78 10.37 -0.33
C SER A 181 5.60 9.92 0.53
N TYR A 182 5.74 8.85 1.31
CA TYR A 182 4.72 8.39 2.25
C TYR A 182 4.42 9.43 3.34
N LEU A 183 5.44 10.08 3.89
CA LEU A 183 5.29 11.13 4.90
C LEU A 183 4.56 12.34 4.29
N GLU A 184 4.98 12.82 3.12
CA GLU A 184 4.33 13.91 2.39
C GLU A 184 2.84 13.60 2.12
N LEU A 185 2.54 12.40 1.63
CA LEU A 185 1.17 11.95 1.34
C LEU A 185 0.34 11.80 2.61
N SER A 186 0.93 11.31 3.70
CA SER A 186 0.22 11.17 4.96
C SER A 186 -0.29 12.51 5.51
N GLU A 187 0.46 13.59 5.32
CA GLU A 187 0.05 14.95 5.64
C GLU A 187 -0.99 15.47 4.63
N LEU A 188 -0.71 15.33 3.32
CA LEU A 188 -1.56 15.84 2.25
C LEU A 188 -2.97 15.24 2.25
N TYR A 189 -3.08 13.92 2.53
CA TYR A 189 -4.35 13.18 2.54
C TYR A 189 -4.88 12.90 3.95
N ASN A 190 -4.26 13.49 4.99
CA ASN A 190 -4.66 13.34 6.40
C ASN A 190 -4.79 11.86 6.83
N TRP A 191 -3.78 11.04 6.48
CA TRP A 191 -3.75 9.65 6.91
C TRP A 191 -3.48 9.52 8.41
N LYS A 192 -3.94 8.45 9.00
CA LYS A 192 -3.65 8.12 10.40
C LYS A 192 -2.26 7.47 10.48
N LYS A 193 -1.25 8.26 10.80
CA LYS A 193 0.13 7.77 10.92
C LYS A 193 0.37 7.13 12.29
N ILE A 194 0.97 5.93 12.28
CA ILE A 194 1.43 5.21 13.46
C ILE A 194 2.94 5.05 13.38
N GLU A 195 3.66 5.58 14.37
CA GLU A 195 5.10 5.36 14.49
C GLU A 195 5.37 3.94 15.01
N CYS A 196 5.96 3.11 14.14
CA CYS A 196 6.27 1.72 14.47
C CYS A 196 7.63 1.53 15.15
N VAL A 197 8.42 2.61 15.27
CA VAL A 197 9.72 2.63 15.96
C VAL A 197 9.65 3.59 17.12
N LYS A 198 10.17 3.19 18.28
CA LYS A 198 10.32 4.02 19.46
C LYS A 198 11.70 3.74 20.08
N ASP A 199 12.42 4.78 20.46
CA ASP A 199 13.76 4.68 21.08
C ASP A 199 14.73 3.81 20.21
N ASN A 200 14.64 3.95 18.89
CA ASN A 200 15.38 3.18 17.88
C ASN A 200 15.08 1.67 17.83
N GLU A 201 14.03 1.21 18.50
CA GLU A 201 13.58 -0.18 18.50
C GLU A 201 12.18 -0.29 17.88
N LEU A 202 11.93 -1.42 17.19
CA LEU A 202 10.59 -1.73 16.71
C LEU A 202 9.65 -1.94 17.89
N ARG A 203 8.52 -1.28 17.85
CA ARG A 203 7.42 -1.54 18.79
C ARG A 203 6.88 -2.95 18.57
N SER A 204 6.33 -3.52 19.63
CA SER A 204 5.72 -4.85 19.53
C SER A 204 4.54 -4.85 18.56
N ILE A 205 4.29 -6.01 17.95
CA ILE A 205 3.12 -6.20 17.08
C ILE A 205 1.82 -5.88 17.84
N ASP A 206 1.77 -6.21 19.12
CA ASP A 206 0.60 -5.98 19.98
C ASP A 206 0.37 -4.49 20.25
N ASP A 207 1.42 -3.71 20.55
CA ASP A 207 1.29 -2.28 20.79
C ASP A 207 0.81 -1.52 19.55
N ILE A 208 1.38 -1.86 18.38
CA ILE A 208 0.95 -1.27 17.11
C ILE A 208 -0.51 -1.65 16.83
N HIS A 209 -0.89 -2.91 17.08
CA HIS A 209 -2.24 -3.37 16.86
C HIS A 209 -3.26 -2.68 17.77
N GLN A 210 -2.93 -2.47 19.05
CA GLN A 210 -3.78 -1.74 19.98
C GLN A 210 -4.04 -0.30 19.51
N GLU A 211 -3.02 0.40 18.99
CA GLU A 211 -3.18 1.74 18.45
C GLU A 211 -4.05 1.75 17.18
N ILE A 212 -3.89 0.76 16.28
CA ILE A 212 -4.79 0.58 15.14
C ILE A 212 -6.25 0.43 15.61
N MET A 213 -6.48 -0.44 16.58
CA MET A 213 -7.83 -0.67 17.10
C MET A 213 -8.44 0.58 17.74
N GLN A 214 -7.65 1.36 18.48
CA GLN A 214 -8.10 2.63 19.04
C GLN A 214 -8.52 3.61 17.94
N ILE A 215 -7.72 3.78 16.89
CA ILE A 215 -8.04 4.64 15.74
C ILE A 215 -9.36 4.21 15.07
N ILE A 216 -9.57 2.89 14.93
CA ILE A 216 -10.79 2.34 14.33
C ILE A 216 -12.03 2.56 15.20
N GLU A 217 -11.91 2.49 16.52
CA GLU A 217 -13.03 2.65 17.47
C GLU A 217 -13.43 4.13 17.67
N GLU A 218 -12.51 5.06 17.44
CA GLU A 218 -12.75 6.52 17.52
C GLU A 218 -13.37 7.10 16.22
N SER A 219 -13.54 6.30 15.14
CA SER A 219 -13.97 6.73 13.79
C SER A 219 -15.34 6.19 13.42
#